data_14248f8e20ee0b0d0a7e20a23e81f4a9
#
_entry.id   14248f8e20ee0b0d0a7e20a23e81f4a9
#
_cell.length_a   1.000
_cell.length_b   1.000
_cell.length_c   1.000
_cell.angle_alpha   90.00
_cell.angle_beta   90.00
_cell.angle_gamma   90.00
#
_symmetry.space_group_name_H-M   'P 1'
#
loop_
_entity.id
_entity.type
_entity.pdbx_description
1 polymer ?
#
loop_
_entity_poly.entity_id
_entity_poly.type
_entity_poly.pdbx_seq_one_letter_code
_entity_poly.pdbx_strand_id
1 'polypeptide(L)'
;LDSIANAEESAEDAVISAIRNGLKQYANNALVDGGRATWPTNPFDALSEKPAGYTEDGDLADTDGEWTFILPGNVSPAKITHQRADNSRYEWHYNKGTQDGDYAVIGSLSNRLTAE
;
A
#
# COMPACT_ATOMS: atom_id res chain seq x y z
N LEU A 1 -20.80 11.17 12.21
CA LEU A 1 -21.03 9.74 12.12
C LEU A 1 -20.71 9.25 10.72
N ASP A 2 -21.74 9.18 9.86
CA ASP A 2 -21.51 8.72 8.49
C ASP A 2 -20.57 9.65 7.73
N SER A 3 -20.62 10.95 7.98
CA SER A 3 -19.76 11.90 7.30
C SER A 3 -18.30 11.75 7.70
N ILE A 4 -17.99 11.39 8.95
CA ILE A 4 -16.64 11.12 9.39
C ILE A 4 -16.12 9.84 8.73
N ALA A 5 -16.92 8.78 8.74
CA ALA A 5 -16.55 7.51 8.11
C ALA A 5 -16.35 7.70 6.60
N ASN A 6 -17.23 8.47 5.94
CA ASN A 6 -17.10 8.74 4.51
C ASN A 6 -15.84 9.55 4.20
N ALA A 7 -15.50 10.52 5.06
CA ALA A 7 -14.29 11.31 4.89
C ALA A 7 -13.04 10.43 5.03
N GLU A 8 -13.04 9.53 6.02
CA GLU A 8 -11.92 8.61 6.22
C GLU A 8 -11.78 7.64 5.03
N GLU A 9 -12.89 7.12 4.52
CA GLU A 9 -12.88 6.25 3.35
C GLU A 9 -12.32 7.00 2.13
N SER A 10 -12.75 8.24 1.92
CA SER A 10 -12.26 9.06 0.80
C SER A 10 -10.77 9.34 0.93
N ALA A 11 -10.30 9.62 2.16
CA ALA A 11 -8.88 9.85 2.41
C ALA A 11 -8.07 8.58 2.14
N GLU A 12 -8.59 7.41 2.54
CA GLU A 12 -7.96 6.12 2.23
C GLU A 12 -7.88 5.91 0.73
N ASP A 13 -8.98 6.17 0.02
CA ASP A 13 -9.02 6.01 -1.44
C ASP A 13 -7.98 6.88 -2.12
N ALA A 14 -7.77 8.11 -1.63
CA ALA A 14 -6.78 9.01 -2.18
C ALA A 14 -5.36 8.47 -1.97
N VAL A 15 -5.05 7.96 -0.79
CA VAL A 15 -3.74 7.38 -0.48
C VAL A 15 -3.49 6.14 -1.36
N ILE A 16 -4.47 5.25 -1.44
CA ILE A 16 -4.34 4.02 -2.22
C ILE A 16 -4.20 4.32 -3.72
N SER A 17 -4.96 5.29 -4.23
CA SER A 17 -4.84 5.71 -5.63
C SER A 17 -3.45 6.27 -5.91
N ALA A 18 -2.90 7.07 -4.99
CA ALA A 18 -1.55 7.60 -5.13
C ALA A 18 -0.52 6.48 -5.14
N ILE A 19 -0.68 5.47 -4.28
CA ILE A 19 0.21 4.31 -4.25
C ILE A 19 0.12 3.55 -5.57
N ARG A 20 -1.09 3.27 -6.06
CA ARG A 20 -1.25 2.56 -7.33
C ARG A 20 -0.57 3.30 -8.48
N ASN A 21 -0.74 4.61 -8.55
CA ASN A 21 -0.07 5.41 -9.57
C ASN A 21 1.44 5.42 -9.37
N GLY A 22 1.89 5.52 -8.12
CA GLY A 22 3.31 5.51 -7.78
C GLY A 22 3.97 4.19 -8.14
N LEU A 23 3.27 3.06 -7.96
CA LEU A 23 3.79 1.74 -8.34
C LEU A 23 4.03 1.66 -9.84
N LYS A 24 3.10 2.17 -10.64
CA LYS A 24 3.25 2.20 -12.10
C LYS A 24 4.44 3.07 -12.51
N GLN A 25 4.58 4.23 -11.90
CA GLN A 25 5.68 5.16 -12.16
C GLN A 25 7.01 4.54 -11.77
N TYR A 26 7.06 3.91 -10.60
CA TYR A 26 8.26 3.24 -10.10
C TYR A 26 8.73 2.17 -11.09
N ALA A 27 7.81 1.31 -11.51
CA ALA A 27 8.15 0.22 -12.44
C ALA A 27 8.59 0.77 -13.80
N ASN A 28 7.92 1.82 -14.29
CA ASN A 28 8.27 2.43 -15.57
C ASN A 28 9.66 3.08 -15.50
N ASN A 29 9.98 3.77 -14.43
CA ASN A 29 11.29 4.38 -14.24
C ASN A 29 12.39 3.31 -14.19
N ALA A 30 12.13 2.20 -13.48
CA ALA A 30 13.08 1.09 -13.41
C ALA A 30 13.30 0.47 -14.79
N LEU A 31 12.24 0.34 -15.58
CA LEU A 31 12.34 -0.21 -16.93
C LEU A 31 13.18 0.69 -17.83
N VAL A 32 12.96 2.01 -17.76
CA VAL A 32 13.70 2.98 -18.58
C VAL A 32 15.18 3.00 -18.17
N ASP A 33 15.45 3.03 -16.87
CA ASP A 33 16.82 3.20 -16.35
C ASP A 33 17.62 1.91 -16.41
N GLY A 34 16.99 0.76 -16.16
CA GLY A 34 17.68 -0.51 -16.00
C GLY A 34 17.25 -1.62 -16.95
N GLY A 35 16.30 -1.35 -17.84
CA GLY A 35 15.81 -2.34 -18.81
C GLY A 35 14.88 -3.40 -18.22
N ARG A 36 14.53 -3.27 -16.95
CA ARG A 36 13.68 -4.24 -16.24
C ARG A 36 12.75 -3.53 -15.28
N ALA A 37 11.48 -3.84 -15.33
CA ALA A 37 10.52 -3.31 -14.37
C ALA A 37 10.74 -3.96 -13.01
N THR A 38 10.74 -3.15 -11.97
CA THR A 38 10.80 -3.63 -10.58
C THR A 38 9.78 -2.85 -9.76
N TRP A 39 9.43 -3.42 -8.64
CA TRP A 39 8.47 -2.80 -7.71
C TRP A 39 9.09 -2.81 -6.32
N PRO A 40 8.77 -1.81 -5.48
CA PRO A 40 9.38 -1.73 -4.15
C PRO A 40 8.87 -2.84 -3.24
N THR A 41 9.68 -3.25 -2.28
CA THR A 41 9.24 -4.20 -1.25
C THR A 41 8.13 -3.60 -0.41
N ASN A 42 8.25 -2.32 -0.05
CA ASN A 42 7.22 -1.57 0.66
C ASN A 42 6.54 -0.62 -0.33
N PRO A 43 5.23 -0.80 -0.61
CA PRO A 43 4.54 0.04 -1.60
C PRO A 43 4.51 1.53 -1.23
N PHE A 44 4.66 1.88 0.04
CA PHE A 44 4.78 3.29 0.43
C PHE A 44 6.03 3.95 -0.13
N ASP A 45 7.05 3.18 -0.48
CA ASP A 45 8.27 3.71 -1.10
C ASP A 45 8.05 4.21 -2.52
N ALA A 46 6.91 3.88 -3.12
CA ALA A 46 6.51 4.42 -4.42
C ALA A 46 5.98 5.86 -4.31
N LEU A 47 5.77 6.35 -3.11
CA LEU A 47 5.31 7.72 -2.87
C LEU A 47 6.51 8.63 -2.61
N SER A 48 6.49 9.83 -3.20
CA SER A 48 7.49 10.86 -2.88
C SER A 48 7.32 11.37 -1.46
N GLU A 49 6.10 11.30 -0.93
CA GLU A 49 5.77 11.76 0.42
C GLU A 49 4.82 10.76 1.05
N LYS A 50 5.18 10.27 2.24
CA LYS A 50 4.36 9.31 2.97
C LYS A 50 3.11 10.00 3.51
N PRO A 51 1.98 9.29 3.64
CA PRO A 51 0.79 9.89 4.21
C PRO A 51 0.99 10.24 5.69
N ALA A 52 0.23 11.22 6.17
CA ALA A 52 0.21 11.52 7.60
C ALA A 52 -0.22 10.27 8.36
N GLY A 53 0.44 9.99 9.47
CA GLY A 53 0.15 8.81 10.26
C GLY A 53 0.90 7.55 9.84
N TYR A 54 1.69 7.63 8.76
CA TYR A 54 2.52 6.49 8.37
C TYR A 54 3.60 6.24 9.42
N THR A 55 3.75 4.99 9.83
CA THR A 55 4.81 4.56 10.75
C THR A 55 5.54 3.35 10.16
N GLU A 56 6.76 3.14 10.58
CA GLU A 56 7.55 1.99 10.16
C GLU A 56 7.49 0.86 11.19
N ASP A 57 6.37 0.79 11.90
CA ASP A 57 6.14 -0.18 12.97
C ASP A 57 6.25 -1.63 12.46
N GLY A 58 5.78 -1.89 11.24
CA GLY A 58 5.84 -3.23 10.65
C GLY A 58 4.79 -4.18 11.22
N ASP A 59 3.82 -3.67 11.97
CA ASP A 59 2.75 -4.44 12.55
C ASP A 59 1.41 -3.79 12.18
N LEU A 60 0.31 -4.37 12.66
CA LEU A 60 -1.02 -3.82 12.41
C LEU A 60 -1.14 -2.40 12.94
N ALA A 61 -1.84 -1.54 12.21
CA ALA A 61 -2.17 -0.21 12.69
C ALA A 61 -3.03 -0.35 13.95
N ASP A 62 -2.62 0.30 15.02
CA ASP A 62 -3.31 0.21 16.31
C ASP A 62 -3.57 1.58 16.95
N THR A 63 -3.27 2.65 16.23
CA THR A 63 -3.49 4.02 16.65
C THR A 63 -4.34 4.73 15.61
N ASP A 64 -5.28 5.55 16.05
CA ASP A 64 -6.16 6.27 15.13
C ASP A 64 -5.35 7.04 14.07
N GLY A 65 -5.69 6.80 12.81
CA GLY A 65 -5.03 7.45 11.69
C GLY A 65 -3.72 6.82 11.25
N GLU A 66 -3.27 5.77 11.92
CA GLU A 66 -2.00 5.14 11.59
C GLU A 66 -2.09 4.32 10.31
N TRP A 67 -1.04 4.43 9.49
CA TRP A 67 -0.83 3.59 8.32
C TRP A 67 0.40 2.74 8.54
N THR A 68 0.32 1.45 8.28
CA THR A 68 1.47 0.55 8.38
C THR A 68 1.57 -0.36 7.16
N PHE A 69 2.76 -0.93 6.98
CA PHE A 69 2.98 -1.98 6.00
C PHE A 69 3.61 -3.19 6.70
N ILE A 70 3.04 -4.38 6.46
CA ILE A 70 3.51 -5.62 7.05
C ILE A 70 4.13 -6.46 5.95
N LEU A 71 5.40 -6.84 6.15
CA LEU A 71 6.14 -7.68 5.21
C LEU A 71 5.56 -9.08 5.15
N PRO A 72 5.65 -9.76 4.00
CA PRO A 72 5.29 -11.17 3.92
C PRO A 72 6.37 -11.97 4.64
N GLY A 73 6.05 -12.49 5.78
CA GLY A 73 6.95 -13.32 6.55
C GLY A 73 6.12 -14.37 7.22
N ASN A 74 5.73 -14.08 8.45
CA ASN A 74 4.83 -14.95 9.18
C ASN A 74 3.38 -14.76 8.76
N VAL A 75 3.07 -13.66 8.08
CA VAL A 75 1.77 -13.43 7.48
C VAL A 75 1.93 -13.38 5.97
N SER A 76 0.95 -13.90 5.27
CA SER A 76 0.89 -13.85 3.82
C SER A 76 -0.56 -13.55 3.45
N PRO A 77 -0.77 -12.61 2.57
CA PRO A 77 0.19 -11.79 1.82
C PRO A 77 0.68 -10.57 2.61
N ALA A 78 1.67 -9.87 2.03
CA ALA A 78 2.06 -8.56 2.52
C ALA A 78 0.86 -7.61 2.46
N LYS A 79 0.75 -6.69 3.40
CA LYS A 79 -0.42 -5.83 3.43
C LYS A 79 -0.16 -4.46 4.03
N ILE A 80 -0.93 -3.50 3.53
CA ILE A 80 -1.06 -2.17 4.10
C ILE A 80 -2.23 -2.21 5.07
N THR A 81 -2.09 -1.60 6.24
CA THR A 81 -3.21 -1.43 7.18
C THR A 81 -3.40 0.03 7.51
N HIS A 82 -4.64 0.40 7.84
CA HIS A 82 -5.00 1.75 8.27
C HIS A 82 -6.10 1.65 9.31
N GLN A 83 -5.92 2.35 10.44
CA GLN A 83 -6.91 2.39 11.50
C GLN A 83 -7.68 3.71 11.48
N ARG A 84 -8.99 3.60 11.57
CA ARG A 84 -9.89 4.75 11.63
C ARG A 84 -10.16 5.15 13.08
N ALA A 85 -10.76 6.33 13.25
CA ALA A 85 -11.01 6.91 14.56
C ALA A 85 -11.98 6.09 15.43
N ASP A 86 -12.79 5.22 14.81
CA ASP A 86 -13.73 4.36 15.53
C ASP A 86 -13.12 3.00 15.91
N ASN A 87 -11.80 2.87 15.81
CA ASN A 87 -11.03 1.64 16.03
C ASN A 87 -11.23 0.57 14.98
N SER A 88 -11.99 0.84 13.92
CA SER A 88 -12.04 -0.09 12.79
C SER A 88 -10.72 -0.02 12.04
N ARG A 89 -10.35 -1.14 11.43
CA ARG A 89 -9.10 -1.25 10.68
C ARG A 89 -9.38 -1.91 9.35
N TYR A 90 -8.72 -1.38 8.31
CA TYR A 90 -8.86 -1.88 6.95
C TYR A 90 -7.50 -2.24 6.40
N GLU A 91 -7.48 -3.12 5.41
CA GLU A 91 -6.23 -3.57 4.83
C GLU A 91 -6.33 -3.70 3.31
N TRP A 92 -5.19 -3.62 2.67
CA TRP A 92 -5.04 -3.85 1.22
C TRP A 92 -3.86 -4.79 1.05
N HIS A 93 -4.08 -5.89 0.34
CA HIS A 93 -3.03 -6.86 0.11
C HIS A 93 -2.14 -6.40 -1.04
N TYR A 94 -0.84 -6.45 -0.83
CA TYR A 94 0.13 -6.02 -1.82
C TYR A 94 0.78 -7.23 -2.48
N ASN A 95 0.70 -7.27 -3.80
CA ASN A 95 1.39 -8.25 -4.61
C ASN A 95 2.56 -7.54 -5.29
N LYS A 96 3.76 -7.78 -4.81
CA LYS A 96 4.96 -7.20 -5.40
C LYS A 96 5.16 -7.81 -6.78
N GLY A 97 5.25 -6.95 -7.79
CA GLY A 97 5.48 -7.40 -9.16
C GLY A 97 6.92 -7.83 -9.38
N THR A 98 7.13 -8.57 -10.43
CA THR A 98 8.45 -9.01 -10.87
C THR A 98 8.52 -9.04 -12.39
N GLN A 99 9.71 -8.95 -12.93
CA GLN A 99 9.94 -9.20 -14.35
C GLN A 99 11.10 -10.16 -14.51
N ASP A 100 10.86 -11.23 -15.26
CA ASP A 100 11.88 -12.25 -15.56
C ASP A 100 11.92 -12.42 -17.07
N GLY A 101 12.96 -11.90 -17.69
CA GLY A 101 13.06 -11.90 -19.15
C GLY A 101 11.93 -11.08 -19.76
N ASP A 102 11.16 -11.72 -20.65
CA ASP A 102 10.02 -11.08 -21.32
C ASP A 102 8.71 -11.22 -20.54
N TYR A 103 8.75 -11.90 -19.41
CA TYR A 103 7.56 -12.17 -18.61
C TYR A 103 7.52 -11.26 -17.39
N ALA A 104 6.42 -10.53 -17.24
CA ALA A 104 6.25 -9.62 -16.12
C ALA A 104 4.93 -9.90 -15.40
N VAL A 105 5.00 -9.90 -14.06
CA VAL A 105 3.83 -9.89 -13.21
C VAL A 105 3.74 -8.49 -12.59
N ILE A 106 2.67 -7.79 -12.92
CA ILE A 106 2.51 -6.39 -12.51
C ILE A 106 2.24 -6.30 -11.00
N GLY A 107 2.95 -5.42 -10.33
CA GLY A 107 2.69 -5.14 -8.92
C GLY A 107 1.34 -4.47 -8.72
N SER A 108 0.61 -4.87 -7.70
CA SER A 108 -0.76 -4.40 -7.51
C SER A 108 -1.19 -4.45 -6.04
N LEU A 109 -2.24 -3.68 -5.75
CA LEU A 109 -2.96 -3.71 -4.48
C LEU A 109 -4.35 -4.28 -4.69
N SER A 110 -4.82 -5.06 -3.73
CA SER A 110 -6.20 -5.53 -3.71
C SER A 110 -7.18 -4.39 -3.44
N ASN A 111 -8.46 -4.69 -3.54
CA ASN A 111 -9.51 -3.80 -3.02
C ASN A 111 -9.41 -3.74 -1.50
N ARG A 112 -10.09 -2.73 -0.91
CA ARG A 112 -10.17 -2.59 0.54
C ARG A 112 -10.80 -3.82 1.16
N LEU A 113 -10.17 -4.34 2.22
CA LEU A 113 -10.67 -5.47 2.99
C LEU A 113 -10.77 -5.05 4.45
N THR A 114 -11.70 -5.66 5.17
CA THR A 114 -11.78 -5.45 6.62
C THR A 114 -10.65 -6.24 7.28
N ALA A 115 -9.87 -5.57 8.13
CA ALA A 115 -8.78 -6.20 8.88
C ALA A 115 -9.27 -6.56 10.28
N GLU A 116 -8.86 -7.69 10.79
CA GLU A 116 -9.21 -8.12 12.14
C GLU A 116 -8.02 -8.15 13.08
#